data_840edcc6981b3bcc92102f9932c18e14
#
_entry.id   840edcc6981b3bcc92102f9932c18e14
#
_cell.length_a   1.000
_cell.length_b   1.000
_cell.length_c   1.000
_cell.angle_alpha   90.00
_cell.angle_beta   90.00
_cell.angle_gamma   90.00
#
_symmetry.space_group_name_H-M   'P 1'
#
loop_
_entity.id
_entity.type
_entity.pdbx_description
1 polymer ?
#
loop_
_entity_poly.entity_id
_entity_poly.type
_entity_poly.pdbx_seq_one_letter_code
_entity_poly.pdbx_strand_id
1 'polypeptide(L)'
;NDAVSARRIIKRYVSGIGEARIRDIESPDSRQAGLKLTDFMDLKIFEAEPYAALLEGLEENNVIVYDVESTGTDTANDNIIQIAAMRIDKPGGEVKKFERFIKPEKSVGTSEAVHHFSDEDLAEIGEDPKVVLQDFVEFSRDAIIVGHNVSYDVSILTSELARHNLGKPAFKGVYDTLDIFRRFYPNLPNHKLGTLSETFPIDHQPTHNAWDDILATALLLVYVVEENIKPTEAKRMALINSYKGAFSGIASQMSTLRRKAQK
;
A
#
# COMPACT_ATOMS: atom_id res chain seq x y z
N ASN A 1 -10.57 8.69 3.36
CA ASN A 1 -10.14 9.79 2.47
C ASN A 1 -11.31 10.20 1.59
N ASP A 2 -12.13 11.10 2.11
CA ASP A 2 -13.32 11.57 1.43
C ASP A 2 -12.99 12.88 0.68
N ALA A 3 -13.01 12.82 -0.66
CA ALA A 3 -12.79 13.97 -1.54
C ALA A 3 -13.83 15.09 -1.30
N VAL A 4 -15.04 14.74 -0.88
CA VAL A 4 -16.11 15.70 -0.55
C VAL A 4 -15.75 16.48 0.71
N SER A 5 -15.27 15.81 1.74
CA SER A 5 -14.80 16.45 2.98
C SER A 5 -13.56 17.30 2.75
N ALA A 6 -12.60 16.82 1.94
CA ALA A 6 -11.44 17.60 1.54
C ALA A 6 -11.83 18.88 0.83
N ARG A 7 -12.74 18.80 -0.15
CA ARG A 7 -13.26 19.97 -0.90
C ARG A 7 -13.95 20.99 0.03
N ARG A 8 -14.74 20.52 1.02
CA ARG A 8 -15.38 21.39 2.03
C ARG A 8 -14.34 22.10 2.91
N ILE A 9 -13.34 21.37 3.39
CA ILE A 9 -12.26 21.93 4.23
C ILE A 9 -11.47 22.98 3.45
N ILE A 10 -11.07 22.66 2.23
CA ILE A 10 -10.30 23.56 1.38
C ILE A 10 -11.08 24.86 1.12
N LYS A 11 -12.35 24.76 0.71
CA LYS A 11 -13.21 25.94 0.48
C LYS A 11 -13.36 26.81 1.71
N ARG A 12 -13.41 26.22 2.90
CA ARG A 12 -13.66 26.96 4.15
C ARG A 12 -12.41 27.60 4.74
N TYR A 13 -11.26 26.94 4.60
CA TYR A 13 -10.05 27.30 5.36
C TYR A 13 -8.86 27.72 4.50
N VAL A 14 -8.92 27.56 3.17
CA VAL A 14 -7.83 27.92 2.27
C VAL A 14 -8.16 29.21 1.53
N SER A 15 -7.53 30.29 1.93
CA SER A 15 -7.67 31.59 1.26
C SER A 15 -7.10 31.53 -0.16
N GLY A 16 -7.82 32.07 -1.14
CA GLY A 16 -7.36 32.15 -2.53
C GLY A 16 -7.54 30.90 -3.37
N ILE A 17 -8.19 29.84 -2.84
CA ILE A 17 -8.55 28.65 -3.59
C ILE A 17 -10.06 28.66 -3.87
N GLY A 18 -10.42 29.13 -5.05
CA GLY A 18 -11.78 29.06 -5.58
C GLY A 18 -12.06 27.75 -6.32
N GLU A 19 -13.34 27.57 -6.74
CA GLU A 19 -13.79 26.41 -7.51
C GLU A 19 -12.96 26.15 -8.78
N ALA A 20 -12.45 27.21 -9.42
CA ALA A 20 -11.63 27.07 -10.62
C ALA A 20 -10.36 26.27 -10.32
N ARG A 21 -9.61 26.61 -9.25
CA ARG A 21 -8.39 25.89 -8.86
C ARG A 21 -8.66 24.46 -8.37
N ILE A 22 -9.78 24.22 -7.71
CA ILE A 22 -10.18 22.85 -7.35
C ILE A 22 -10.41 22.03 -8.61
N ARG A 23 -11.11 22.61 -9.62
CA ARG A 23 -11.30 21.94 -10.91
C ARG A 23 -10.00 21.68 -11.66
N ASP A 24 -9.01 22.58 -11.57
CA ASP A 24 -7.70 22.36 -12.18
C ASP A 24 -6.97 21.16 -11.56
N ILE A 25 -7.00 21.02 -10.21
CA ILE A 25 -6.42 19.87 -9.52
C ILE A 25 -7.17 18.56 -9.84
N GLU A 26 -8.47 18.65 -10.07
CA GLU A 26 -9.32 17.49 -10.45
C GLU A 26 -9.40 17.33 -11.99
N SER A 27 -8.60 18.08 -12.75
CA SER A 27 -8.55 18.00 -14.20
C SER A 27 -8.06 16.66 -14.72
N PRO A 28 -8.35 16.32 -15.99
CA PRO A 28 -7.76 15.12 -16.61
C PRO A 28 -6.23 15.10 -16.53
N ASP A 29 -5.58 16.23 -16.66
CA ASP A 29 -4.12 16.35 -16.58
C ASP A 29 -3.55 15.97 -15.21
N SER A 30 -4.17 16.44 -14.13
CA SER A 30 -3.78 16.07 -12.77
C SER A 30 -4.03 14.59 -12.49
N ARG A 31 -5.15 14.05 -12.98
CA ARG A 31 -5.47 12.63 -12.86
C ARG A 31 -4.48 11.76 -13.64
N GLN A 32 -4.10 12.14 -14.86
CA GLN A 32 -3.07 11.44 -15.62
C GLN A 32 -1.71 11.44 -14.91
N ALA A 33 -1.43 12.47 -14.12
CA ALA A 33 -0.24 12.53 -13.26
C ALA A 33 -0.41 11.78 -11.91
N GLY A 34 -1.53 11.09 -11.69
CA GLY A 34 -1.80 10.34 -10.46
C GLY A 34 -2.07 11.21 -9.24
N LEU A 35 -2.44 12.48 -9.41
CA LEU A 35 -2.72 13.41 -8.31
C LEU A 35 -4.19 13.45 -7.93
N LYS A 36 -4.45 13.62 -6.65
CA LYS A 36 -5.78 13.83 -6.04
C LYS A 36 -5.79 15.11 -5.21
N LEU A 37 -6.95 15.73 -5.06
CA LEU A 37 -7.13 16.92 -4.22
C LEU A 37 -6.67 16.69 -2.77
N THR A 38 -6.87 15.48 -2.24
CA THR A 38 -6.48 15.10 -0.89
C THR A 38 -4.96 15.11 -0.65
N ASP A 39 -4.15 14.95 -1.70
CA ASP A 39 -2.69 14.93 -1.59
C ASP A 39 -2.17 16.28 -1.11
N PHE A 40 -2.77 17.37 -1.58
CA PHE A 40 -2.40 18.73 -1.20
C PHE A 40 -2.76 19.12 0.24
N MET A 41 -3.39 18.22 0.98
CA MET A 41 -3.64 18.37 2.42
C MET A 41 -2.54 17.72 3.27
N ASP A 42 -1.52 17.15 2.68
CA ASP A 42 -0.34 16.62 3.35
C ASP A 42 0.92 17.41 2.95
N LEU A 43 1.70 17.83 3.95
CA LEU A 43 2.91 18.60 3.72
C LEU A 43 3.96 17.83 2.91
N LYS A 44 3.97 16.51 3.07
CA LYS A 44 4.91 15.62 2.38
C LYS A 44 4.85 15.73 0.86
N ILE A 45 3.66 16.05 0.30
CA ILE A 45 3.51 16.25 -1.16
C ILE A 45 4.43 17.36 -1.71
N PHE A 46 4.80 18.34 -0.88
CA PHE A 46 5.63 19.48 -1.26
C PHE A 46 7.13 19.28 -0.91
N GLU A 47 7.48 18.20 -0.24
CA GLU A 47 8.84 17.90 0.20
C GLU A 47 9.60 17.06 -0.83
N ALA A 48 8.91 16.09 -1.45
CA ALA A 48 9.48 15.19 -2.43
C ALA A 48 8.43 14.72 -3.46
N GLU A 49 8.89 14.13 -4.53
CA GLU A 49 8.05 13.42 -5.49
C GLU A 49 7.38 12.23 -4.78
N PRO A 50 6.03 12.05 -4.91
CA PRO A 50 5.29 11.05 -4.13
C PRO A 50 5.77 9.60 -4.27
N TYR A 51 6.34 9.25 -5.40
CA TYR A 51 6.84 7.90 -5.70
C TYR A 51 8.37 7.80 -5.67
N ALA A 52 9.10 8.88 -5.32
CA ALA A 52 10.57 8.89 -5.32
C ALA A 52 11.18 7.74 -4.52
N ALA A 53 10.69 7.51 -3.30
CA ALA A 53 11.19 6.41 -2.49
C ALA A 53 10.88 5.02 -3.08
N LEU A 54 9.74 4.86 -3.77
CA LEU A 54 9.41 3.61 -4.47
C LEU A 54 10.36 3.38 -5.65
N LEU A 55 10.60 4.42 -6.46
CA LEU A 55 11.49 4.33 -7.63
C LEU A 55 12.93 4.05 -7.20
N GLU A 56 13.44 4.78 -6.19
CA GLU A 56 14.74 4.52 -5.58
C GLU A 56 14.83 3.08 -5.03
N GLY A 57 13.80 2.63 -4.30
CA GLY A 57 13.74 1.29 -3.76
C GLY A 57 13.78 0.21 -4.84
N LEU A 58 13.14 0.42 -6.00
CA LEU A 58 13.20 -0.49 -7.14
C LEU A 58 14.61 -0.52 -7.77
N GLU A 59 15.29 0.63 -7.85
CA GLU A 59 16.67 0.71 -8.35
C GLU A 59 17.65 0.03 -7.42
N GLU A 60 17.43 0.11 -6.11
CA GLU A 60 18.25 -0.49 -5.05
C GLU A 60 17.91 -1.96 -4.75
N ASN A 61 16.93 -2.58 -5.44
CA ASN A 61 16.36 -3.89 -5.14
C ASN A 61 15.87 -3.99 -3.67
N ASN A 62 15.25 -2.95 -3.18
CA ASN A 62 14.79 -2.83 -1.81
C ASN A 62 13.27 -2.65 -1.69
N VAL A 63 12.52 -3.15 -2.66
CA VAL A 63 11.06 -3.22 -2.62
C VAL A 63 10.63 -4.65 -2.31
N ILE A 64 9.76 -4.80 -1.35
CA ILE A 64 9.13 -6.07 -0.98
C ILE A 64 7.64 -5.97 -1.27
N VAL A 65 7.13 -6.85 -2.12
CA VAL A 65 5.69 -7.11 -2.24
C VAL A 65 5.31 -8.15 -1.21
N TYR A 66 4.26 -7.89 -0.45
CA TYR A 66 3.85 -8.75 0.63
C TYR A 66 2.33 -8.78 0.79
N ASP A 67 1.84 -9.93 1.25
CA ASP A 67 0.44 -10.21 1.53
C ASP A 67 0.33 -11.20 2.69
N VAL A 68 -0.81 -11.21 3.39
CA VAL A 68 -1.07 -12.14 4.48
C VAL A 68 -2.43 -12.80 4.36
N GLU A 69 -2.51 -14.08 4.73
CA GLU A 69 -3.78 -14.73 5.05
C GLU A 69 -4.00 -14.75 6.56
N SER A 70 -5.27 -14.74 6.97
CA SER A 70 -5.63 -14.58 8.38
C SER A 70 -6.92 -15.30 8.75
N THR A 71 -7.12 -15.50 10.06
CA THR A 71 -8.34 -16.14 10.61
C THR A 71 -9.61 -15.30 10.48
N GLY A 72 -9.54 -14.08 9.94
CA GLY A 72 -10.68 -13.19 9.75
C GLY A 72 -10.27 -11.76 9.44
N THR A 73 -11.21 -10.82 9.49
CA THR A 73 -11.00 -9.42 9.05
C THR A 73 -10.79 -8.42 10.18
N ASP A 74 -10.84 -8.85 11.43
CA ASP A 74 -10.58 -8.01 12.60
C ASP A 74 -9.08 -7.93 12.89
N THR A 75 -8.42 -6.93 12.36
CA THR A 75 -6.98 -6.74 12.50
C THR A 75 -6.48 -6.64 13.94
N ALA A 76 -7.34 -6.37 14.91
CA ALA A 76 -6.98 -6.30 16.32
C ALA A 76 -6.98 -7.68 17.01
N ASN A 77 -7.87 -8.57 16.58
CA ASN A 77 -8.14 -9.83 17.26
C ASN A 77 -7.89 -11.08 16.41
N ASP A 78 -7.82 -10.96 15.09
CA ASP A 78 -7.51 -12.09 14.21
C ASP A 78 -6.03 -12.39 14.16
N ASN A 79 -5.69 -13.65 13.80
CA ASN A 79 -4.31 -14.11 13.68
C ASN A 79 -3.88 -14.19 12.22
N ILE A 80 -2.63 -13.89 11.94
CA ILE A 80 -2.00 -14.21 10.66
C ILE A 80 -1.74 -15.71 10.62
N ILE A 81 -2.08 -16.35 9.48
CA ILE A 81 -1.85 -17.78 9.24
C ILE A 81 -0.82 -18.05 8.13
N GLN A 82 -0.64 -17.11 7.21
CA GLN A 82 0.41 -17.14 6.20
C GLN A 82 0.97 -15.75 5.99
N ILE A 83 2.29 -15.65 5.86
CA ILE A 83 2.98 -14.47 5.34
C ILE A 83 3.68 -14.88 4.07
N ALA A 84 3.34 -14.24 2.95
CA ALA A 84 4.08 -14.33 1.72
C ALA A 84 4.71 -12.98 1.38
N ALA A 85 5.99 -12.99 1.04
CA ALA A 85 6.70 -11.79 0.64
C ALA A 85 7.79 -12.11 -0.40
N MET A 86 7.95 -11.18 -1.33
CA MET A 86 8.93 -11.29 -2.38
C MET A 86 9.67 -9.96 -2.53
N ARG A 87 11.00 -10.00 -2.48
CA ARG A 87 11.82 -8.84 -2.82
C ARG A 87 11.94 -8.75 -4.34
N ILE A 88 11.53 -7.62 -4.91
CA ILE A 88 11.68 -7.37 -6.34
C ILE A 88 13.16 -7.09 -6.62
N ASP A 89 13.73 -7.89 -7.50
CA ASP A 89 15.13 -7.76 -7.95
C ASP A 89 15.17 -7.38 -9.44
N LYS A 90 16.34 -6.94 -9.89
CA LYS A 90 16.60 -6.69 -11.31
C LYS A 90 16.45 -7.97 -12.14
N PRO A 91 16.09 -7.87 -13.42
CA PRO A 91 16.00 -9.03 -14.29
C PRO A 91 17.29 -9.87 -14.26
N GLY A 92 17.17 -11.16 -13.89
CA GLY A 92 18.29 -12.09 -13.77
C GLY A 92 18.92 -12.19 -12.37
N GLY A 93 18.42 -11.45 -11.38
CA GLY A 93 18.78 -11.62 -9.97
C GLY A 93 18.09 -12.81 -9.32
N GLU A 94 18.60 -13.27 -8.18
CA GLU A 94 17.96 -14.30 -7.37
C GLU A 94 16.82 -13.70 -6.56
N VAL A 95 15.58 -14.12 -6.83
CA VAL A 95 14.40 -13.63 -6.10
C VAL A 95 14.45 -14.09 -4.65
N LYS A 96 14.60 -13.15 -3.73
CA LYS A 96 14.52 -13.45 -2.29
C LYS A 96 13.05 -13.59 -1.90
N LYS A 97 12.70 -14.78 -1.41
CA LYS A 97 11.36 -15.17 -1.01
C LYS A 97 11.25 -15.34 0.49
N PHE A 98 10.10 -14.99 1.01
CA PHE A 98 9.67 -15.32 2.36
C PHE A 98 8.25 -15.86 2.26
N GLU A 99 8.07 -17.13 2.57
CA GLU A 99 6.75 -17.76 2.61
C GLU A 99 6.73 -18.71 3.81
N ARG A 100 5.91 -18.37 4.81
CA ARG A 100 5.83 -19.12 6.06
C ARG A 100 4.38 -19.18 6.53
N PHE A 101 4.02 -20.34 7.04
CA PHE A 101 2.74 -20.59 7.70
C PHE A 101 2.88 -20.44 9.21
N ILE A 102 1.86 -19.89 9.84
CA ILE A 102 1.82 -19.61 11.27
C ILE A 102 0.69 -20.42 11.89
N LYS A 103 0.98 -21.10 12.99
CA LYS A 103 -0.03 -21.79 13.77
C LYS A 103 -0.87 -20.75 14.53
N PRO A 104 -2.17 -20.58 14.20
CA PRO A 104 -3.00 -19.60 14.88
C PRO A 104 -3.36 -20.05 16.31
N GLU A 105 -3.66 -19.07 17.17
CA GLU A 105 -4.16 -19.33 18.53
C GLU A 105 -5.66 -19.65 18.55
N LYS A 106 -6.37 -19.39 17.45
CA LYS A 106 -7.80 -19.65 17.29
C LYS A 106 -8.11 -20.32 15.95
N SER A 107 -9.27 -20.95 15.86
CA SER A 107 -9.75 -21.58 14.62
C SER A 107 -9.89 -20.58 13.47
N VAL A 108 -9.58 -21.03 12.26
CA VAL A 108 -9.79 -20.29 11.01
C VAL A 108 -11.29 -20.07 10.70
N GLY A 109 -12.15 -20.97 11.15
CA GLY A 109 -13.60 -20.82 11.00
C GLY A 109 -14.04 -20.59 9.55
N THR A 110 -14.79 -19.51 9.30
CA THR A 110 -15.31 -19.21 7.95
C THR A 110 -14.24 -18.68 6.98
N SER A 111 -13.07 -18.27 7.45
CA SER A 111 -12.00 -17.77 6.58
C SER A 111 -11.35 -18.89 5.76
N GLU A 112 -11.46 -20.15 6.18
CA GLU A 112 -11.05 -21.33 5.42
C GLU A 112 -11.64 -21.35 4.00
N ALA A 113 -12.88 -20.90 3.84
CA ALA A 113 -13.52 -20.83 2.53
C ALA A 113 -12.85 -19.80 1.57
N VAL A 114 -11.99 -18.93 2.09
CA VAL A 114 -11.26 -17.91 1.30
C VAL A 114 -9.86 -18.40 0.97
N HIS A 115 -9.05 -18.72 1.99
CA HIS A 115 -7.63 -19.10 1.83
C HIS A 115 -7.38 -20.61 1.72
N HIS A 116 -8.40 -21.45 1.98
CA HIS A 116 -8.39 -22.92 1.83
C HIS A 116 -7.45 -23.68 2.77
N PHE A 117 -7.00 -23.10 3.87
CA PHE A 117 -6.22 -23.79 4.91
C PHE A 117 -7.13 -24.15 6.08
N SER A 118 -7.21 -25.43 6.40
CA SER A 118 -7.95 -25.93 7.58
C SER A 118 -7.15 -25.76 8.88
N ASP A 119 -7.83 -25.90 10.02
CA ASP A 119 -7.15 -25.94 11.32
C ASP A 119 -6.16 -27.12 11.42
N GLU A 120 -6.48 -28.24 10.78
CA GLU A 120 -5.65 -29.44 10.70
C GLU A 120 -4.38 -29.17 9.88
N ASP A 121 -4.51 -28.53 8.71
CA ASP A 121 -3.35 -28.14 7.89
C ASP A 121 -2.41 -27.23 8.65
N LEU A 122 -2.95 -26.19 9.30
CA LEU A 122 -2.15 -25.24 10.06
C LEU A 122 -1.57 -25.81 11.37
N ALA A 123 -2.16 -26.89 11.91
CA ALA A 123 -1.57 -27.61 13.03
C ALA A 123 -0.34 -28.42 12.60
N GLU A 124 -0.29 -28.89 11.34
CA GLU A 124 0.81 -29.67 10.77
C GLU A 124 1.94 -28.79 10.23
N ILE A 125 1.61 -27.77 9.40
CA ILE A 125 2.61 -26.95 8.69
C ILE A 125 2.93 -25.64 9.40
N GLY A 126 2.06 -25.16 10.30
CA GLY A 126 2.20 -23.88 10.97
C GLY A 126 3.33 -23.87 12.00
N GLU A 127 4.12 -22.81 11.94
CA GLU A 127 5.26 -22.58 12.81
C GLU A 127 4.88 -21.67 14.00
N ASP A 128 5.78 -21.54 14.96
CA ASP A 128 5.61 -20.62 16.09
C ASP A 128 5.46 -19.16 15.60
N PRO A 129 4.37 -18.46 15.97
CA PRO A 129 4.12 -17.09 15.51
C PRO A 129 5.28 -16.15 15.79
N LYS A 130 5.88 -16.25 16.98
CA LYS A 130 6.95 -15.35 17.39
C LYS A 130 8.20 -15.51 16.53
N VAL A 131 8.54 -16.74 16.17
CA VAL A 131 9.69 -17.05 15.30
C VAL A 131 9.45 -16.47 13.90
N VAL A 132 8.30 -16.78 13.30
CA VAL A 132 7.97 -16.31 11.92
C VAL A 132 7.92 -14.79 11.87
N LEU A 133 7.29 -14.16 12.86
CA LEU A 133 7.18 -12.69 12.91
C LEU A 133 8.55 -12.02 13.10
N GLN A 134 9.44 -12.57 13.91
CA GLN A 134 10.81 -12.06 14.07
C GLN A 134 11.60 -12.14 12.76
N ASP A 135 11.53 -13.29 12.09
CA ASP A 135 12.21 -13.51 10.81
C ASP A 135 11.65 -12.56 9.73
N PHE A 136 10.33 -12.33 9.72
CA PHE A 136 9.73 -11.38 8.78
C PHE A 136 10.14 -9.92 9.05
N VAL A 137 10.20 -9.51 10.31
CA VAL A 137 10.70 -8.17 10.68
C VAL A 137 12.14 -7.97 10.20
N GLU A 138 13.00 -8.99 10.33
CA GLU A 138 14.37 -8.91 9.83
C GLU A 138 14.43 -8.90 8.28
N PHE A 139 13.63 -9.76 7.62
CA PHE A 139 13.55 -9.80 6.16
C PHE A 139 13.09 -8.47 5.54
N SER A 140 12.16 -7.79 6.21
CA SER A 140 11.51 -6.55 5.74
C SER A 140 12.13 -5.26 6.29
N ARG A 141 13.18 -5.36 7.11
CA ARG A 141 13.83 -4.20 7.72
C ARG A 141 14.30 -3.19 6.69
N ASP A 142 13.95 -1.93 6.91
CA ASP A 142 14.31 -0.78 6.06
C ASP A 142 13.93 -0.92 4.57
N ALA A 143 13.01 -1.84 4.26
CA ALA A 143 12.49 -2.00 2.91
C ALA A 143 11.30 -1.06 2.62
N ILE A 144 11.07 -0.83 1.34
CA ILE A 144 9.81 -0.29 0.83
C ILE A 144 8.83 -1.46 0.72
N ILE A 145 7.71 -1.38 1.40
CA ILE A 145 6.65 -2.39 1.36
C ILE A 145 5.57 -1.99 0.36
N VAL A 146 5.17 -2.95 -0.44
CA VAL A 146 4.06 -2.82 -1.38
C VAL A 146 3.08 -3.97 -1.18
N GLY A 147 1.80 -3.70 -1.23
CA GLY A 147 0.74 -4.70 -1.22
C GLY A 147 -0.50 -4.18 -1.95
N HIS A 148 -1.52 -5.01 -2.05
CA HIS A 148 -2.81 -4.62 -2.62
C HIS A 148 -3.86 -4.50 -1.53
N ASN A 149 -4.29 -3.27 -1.18
CA ASN A 149 -5.02 -2.95 0.05
C ASN A 149 -4.16 -3.13 1.31
N VAL A 150 -2.89 -2.85 1.20
CA VAL A 150 -1.82 -3.11 2.17
C VAL A 150 -2.06 -2.55 3.59
N SER A 151 -3.00 -1.65 3.74
CA SER A 151 -3.36 -1.10 5.06
C SER A 151 -3.91 -2.17 6.00
N TYR A 152 -4.60 -3.18 5.48
CA TYR A 152 -5.06 -4.33 6.24
C TYR A 152 -3.87 -5.14 6.74
N ASP A 153 -2.97 -5.54 5.85
CA ASP A 153 -1.80 -6.38 6.12
C ASP A 153 -0.86 -5.73 7.15
N VAL A 154 -0.59 -4.45 6.99
CA VAL A 154 0.22 -3.69 7.94
C VAL A 154 -0.46 -3.58 9.31
N SER A 155 -1.80 -3.44 9.34
CA SER A 155 -2.55 -3.32 10.58
C SER A 155 -2.55 -4.62 11.37
N ILE A 156 -2.85 -5.76 10.73
CA ILE A 156 -2.86 -7.07 11.38
C ILE A 156 -1.44 -7.46 11.81
N LEU A 157 -0.41 -7.21 10.98
CA LEU A 157 0.98 -7.44 11.35
C LEU A 157 1.38 -6.62 12.59
N THR A 158 0.98 -5.36 12.65
CA THR A 158 1.28 -4.49 13.80
C THR A 158 0.65 -5.02 15.08
N SER A 159 -0.58 -5.53 14.99
CA SER A 159 -1.30 -6.12 16.12
C SER A 159 -0.64 -7.43 16.56
N GLU A 160 -0.25 -8.30 15.63
CA GLU A 160 0.48 -9.55 15.92
C GLU A 160 1.81 -9.26 16.59
N LEU A 161 2.61 -8.36 16.05
CA LEU A 161 3.88 -7.96 16.65
C LEU A 161 3.70 -7.44 18.10
N ALA A 162 2.65 -6.67 18.35
CA ALA A 162 2.33 -6.16 19.68
C ALA A 162 1.94 -7.30 20.65
N ARG A 163 1.12 -8.26 20.20
CA ARG A 163 0.73 -9.45 21.00
C ARG A 163 1.95 -10.28 21.42
N HIS A 164 2.93 -10.40 20.53
CA HIS A 164 4.16 -11.17 20.80
C HIS A 164 5.31 -10.34 21.38
N ASN A 165 5.09 -9.05 21.73
CA ASN A 165 6.09 -8.13 22.28
C ASN A 165 7.32 -7.94 21.37
N LEU A 166 7.12 -7.87 20.06
CA LEU A 166 8.17 -7.75 19.05
C LEU A 166 8.39 -6.32 18.52
N GLY A 167 7.73 -5.33 19.12
CA GLY A 167 7.85 -3.93 18.70
C GLY A 167 6.98 -3.58 17.50
N LYS A 168 7.48 -2.70 16.63
CA LYS A 168 6.78 -2.25 15.42
C LYS A 168 7.61 -2.59 14.18
N PRO A 169 6.97 -2.82 13.01
CA PRO A 169 7.71 -3.03 11.79
C PRO A 169 8.50 -1.77 11.41
N ALA A 170 9.72 -1.94 10.92
CA ALA A 170 10.65 -0.86 10.56
C ALA A 170 10.74 -0.71 9.03
N PHE A 171 9.65 -0.30 8.41
CA PHE A 171 9.58 -0.06 6.95
C PHE A 171 10.10 1.34 6.59
N LYS A 172 10.91 1.45 5.51
CA LYS A 172 11.33 2.75 4.92
C LYS A 172 10.12 3.50 4.31
N GLY A 173 9.14 2.75 3.77
CA GLY A 173 7.90 3.29 3.22
C GLY A 173 6.88 2.19 2.91
N VAL A 174 5.63 2.59 2.69
CA VAL A 174 4.54 1.69 2.33
C VAL A 174 3.78 2.27 1.16
N TYR A 175 3.56 1.48 0.12
CA TYR A 175 2.76 1.84 -1.05
C TYR A 175 1.66 0.82 -1.29
N ASP A 176 0.49 1.32 -1.70
CA ASP A 176 -0.70 0.52 -1.95
C ASP A 176 -1.03 0.52 -3.44
N THR A 177 -0.90 -0.63 -4.10
CA THR A 177 -1.27 -0.76 -5.52
C THR A 177 -2.74 -0.44 -5.75
N LEU A 178 -3.63 -0.74 -4.81
CA LEU A 178 -5.05 -0.36 -4.88
C LEU A 178 -5.21 1.17 -4.98
N ASP A 179 -4.49 1.97 -4.17
CA ASP A 179 -4.54 3.43 -4.26
C ASP A 179 -3.89 3.92 -5.56
N ILE A 180 -2.76 3.33 -5.97
CA ILE A 180 -2.08 3.68 -7.23
C ILE A 180 -3.01 3.47 -8.42
N PHE A 181 -3.63 2.31 -8.57
CA PHE A 181 -4.54 2.04 -9.68
C PHE A 181 -5.80 2.91 -9.63
N ARG A 182 -6.35 3.21 -8.46
CA ARG A 182 -7.45 4.18 -8.31
C ARG A 182 -7.08 5.60 -8.75
N ARG A 183 -5.81 5.96 -8.70
CA ARG A 183 -5.32 7.28 -9.15
C ARG A 183 -5.21 7.35 -10.66
N PHE A 184 -4.56 6.38 -11.27
CA PHE A 184 -4.30 6.37 -12.70
C PHE A 184 -5.47 5.85 -13.54
N TYR A 185 -6.28 4.96 -13.00
CA TYR A 185 -7.40 4.29 -13.69
C TYR A 185 -8.73 4.40 -12.93
N PRO A 186 -9.21 5.63 -12.63
CA PRO A 186 -10.37 5.84 -11.76
C PRO A 186 -11.70 5.33 -12.33
N ASN A 187 -11.76 5.03 -13.63
CA ASN A 187 -12.98 4.64 -14.34
C ASN A 187 -13.19 3.13 -14.44
N LEU A 188 -12.31 2.32 -13.84
CA LEU A 188 -12.53 0.87 -13.79
C LEU A 188 -13.76 0.53 -12.94
N PRO A 189 -14.47 -0.57 -13.23
CA PRO A 189 -15.66 -0.98 -12.48
C PRO A 189 -15.36 -1.24 -11.02
N ASN A 190 -14.21 -1.78 -10.72
CA ASN A 190 -13.60 -1.90 -9.41
C ASN A 190 -12.08 -2.05 -9.53
N HIS A 191 -11.38 -2.09 -8.38
CA HIS A 191 -9.93 -2.19 -8.33
C HIS A 191 -9.50 -3.41 -7.49
N LYS A 192 -10.28 -4.47 -7.49
CA LYS A 192 -9.88 -5.75 -6.88
C LYS A 192 -8.72 -6.34 -7.67
N LEU A 193 -7.85 -7.07 -7.00
CA LEU A 193 -6.65 -7.67 -7.60
C LEU A 193 -6.99 -8.50 -8.85
N GLY A 194 -8.00 -9.39 -8.78
CA GLY A 194 -8.46 -10.17 -9.91
C GLY A 194 -8.92 -9.32 -11.10
N THR A 195 -9.71 -8.26 -10.85
CA THR A 195 -10.17 -7.37 -11.93
C THR A 195 -9.00 -6.65 -12.61
N LEU A 196 -7.99 -6.23 -11.84
CA LEU A 196 -6.79 -5.61 -12.39
C LEU A 196 -5.99 -6.62 -13.21
N SER A 197 -5.82 -7.84 -12.71
CA SER A 197 -5.10 -8.91 -13.42
C SER A 197 -5.76 -9.32 -14.74
N GLU A 198 -7.10 -9.24 -14.82
CA GLU A 198 -7.84 -9.46 -16.06
C GLU A 198 -7.76 -8.26 -17.03
N THR A 199 -7.62 -7.05 -16.49
CA THR A 199 -7.68 -5.80 -17.28
C THR A 199 -6.32 -5.43 -17.89
N PHE A 200 -5.24 -5.69 -17.17
CA PHE A 200 -3.89 -5.30 -17.57
C PHE A 200 -3.11 -6.49 -18.14
N PRO A 201 -2.12 -6.27 -19.02
CA PRO A 201 -1.37 -7.31 -19.72
C PRO A 201 -0.35 -7.98 -18.80
N ILE A 202 -0.81 -8.63 -17.75
CA ILE A 202 0.00 -9.47 -16.88
C ILE A 202 -0.38 -10.93 -17.05
N ASP A 203 0.59 -11.82 -17.02
CA ASP A 203 0.40 -13.26 -17.22
C ASP A 203 0.34 -13.98 -15.85
N HIS A 204 -0.57 -13.53 -14.99
CA HIS A 204 -0.82 -14.17 -13.69
C HIS A 204 -2.19 -13.78 -13.15
N GLN A 205 -2.87 -14.75 -12.50
CA GLN A 205 -4.16 -14.53 -11.84
C GLN A 205 -4.04 -14.82 -10.34
N PRO A 206 -4.61 -13.97 -9.48
CA PRO A 206 -4.66 -14.22 -8.03
C PRO A 206 -5.62 -15.36 -7.72
N THR A 207 -5.31 -16.15 -6.69
CA THR A 207 -6.08 -17.34 -6.30
C THR A 207 -6.57 -17.31 -4.86
N HIS A 208 -6.41 -16.21 -4.13
CA HIS A 208 -6.58 -16.11 -2.68
C HIS A 208 -5.61 -17.04 -1.93
N ASN A 209 -4.44 -17.20 -2.48
CA ASN A 209 -3.25 -17.70 -1.82
C ASN A 209 -2.25 -16.53 -1.80
N ALA A 210 -1.71 -16.21 -0.64
CA ALA A 210 -0.86 -15.03 -0.51
C ALA A 210 0.32 -15.03 -1.49
N TRP A 211 0.86 -16.21 -1.84
CA TRP A 211 1.95 -16.30 -2.82
C TRP A 211 1.52 -15.89 -4.24
N ASP A 212 0.38 -16.38 -4.72
CA ASP A 212 -0.15 -16.01 -6.04
C ASP A 212 -0.55 -14.54 -6.08
N ASP A 213 -1.09 -14.03 -4.98
CA ASP A 213 -1.55 -12.64 -4.89
C ASP A 213 -0.37 -11.66 -4.89
N ILE A 214 0.77 -11.99 -4.27
CA ILE A 214 1.98 -11.15 -4.38
C ILE A 214 2.60 -11.19 -5.77
N LEU A 215 2.54 -12.30 -6.50
CA LEU A 215 3.01 -12.37 -7.88
C LEU A 215 2.18 -11.45 -8.80
N ALA A 216 0.85 -11.53 -8.72
CA ALA A 216 -0.04 -10.64 -9.45
C ALA A 216 0.21 -9.17 -9.08
N THR A 217 0.35 -8.88 -7.79
CA THR A 217 0.62 -7.53 -7.28
C THR A 217 1.96 -6.99 -7.78
N ALA A 218 3.02 -7.80 -7.81
CA ALA A 218 4.34 -7.42 -8.31
C ALA A 218 4.32 -7.09 -9.81
N LEU A 219 3.64 -7.92 -10.63
CA LEU A 219 3.50 -7.68 -12.06
C LEU A 219 2.72 -6.39 -12.35
N LEU A 220 1.62 -6.17 -11.62
CA LEU A 220 0.82 -4.95 -11.71
C LEU A 220 1.62 -3.71 -11.26
N LEU A 221 2.44 -3.84 -10.20
CA LEU A 221 3.31 -2.76 -9.76
C LEU A 221 4.32 -2.38 -10.86
N VAL A 222 5.01 -3.36 -11.44
CA VAL A 222 5.96 -3.12 -12.54
C VAL A 222 5.24 -2.42 -13.70
N TYR A 223 4.07 -2.93 -14.11
CA TYR A 223 3.28 -2.33 -15.16
C TYR A 223 2.96 -0.85 -14.88
N VAL A 224 2.39 -0.52 -13.72
CA VAL A 224 1.97 0.85 -13.44
C VAL A 224 3.16 1.79 -13.22
N VAL A 225 4.29 1.28 -12.76
CA VAL A 225 5.54 2.05 -12.64
C VAL A 225 6.05 2.47 -14.02
N GLU A 226 6.14 1.52 -14.96
CA GLU A 226 6.66 1.80 -16.30
C GLU A 226 5.70 2.62 -17.16
N GLU A 227 4.41 2.31 -17.13
CA GLU A 227 3.41 2.92 -18.02
C GLU A 227 2.85 4.27 -17.48
N ASN A 228 2.89 4.49 -16.17
CA ASN A 228 2.23 5.65 -15.57
C ASN A 228 3.14 6.48 -14.66
N ILE A 229 3.82 5.86 -13.69
CA ILE A 229 4.53 6.62 -12.65
C ILE A 229 5.74 7.34 -13.24
N LYS A 230 6.64 6.61 -13.90
CA LYS A 230 7.85 7.18 -14.54
C LYS A 230 7.52 8.21 -15.64
N PRO A 231 6.66 7.90 -16.61
CA PRO A 231 6.37 8.82 -17.71
C PRO A 231 5.73 10.15 -17.27
N THR A 232 5.08 10.17 -16.11
CA THR A 232 4.35 11.36 -15.62
C THR A 232 5.08 12.11 -14.50
N GLU A 233 6.26 11.71 -14.10
CA GLU A 233 7.01 12.27 -12.98
C GLU A 233 7.24 13.78 -13.11
N ALA A 234 7.82 14.22 -14.21
CA ALA A 234 8.09 15.64 -14.45
C ALA A 234 6.81 16.49 -14.47
N LYS A 235 5.74 15.99 -15.10
CA LYS A 235 4.42 16.62 -15.11
C LYS A 235 3.84 16.73 -13.70
N ARG A 236 3.92 15.65 -12.92
CA ARG A 236 3.45 15.59 -11.54
C ARG A 236 4.15 16.62 -10.66
N MET A 237 5.48 16.72 -10.74
CA MET A 237 6.25 17.69 -9.97
C MET A 237 5.94 19.13 -10.37
N ALA A 238 5.77 19.41 -11.66
CA ALA A 238 5.38 20.74 -12.14
C ALA A 238 4.02 21.16 -11.56
N LEU A 239 3.04 20.26 -11.56
CA LEU A 239 1.72 20.50 -10.98
C LEU A 239 1.80 20.72 -9.46
N ILE A 240 2.51 19.88 -8.71
CA ILE A 240 2.70 20.02 -7.26
C ILE A 240 3.30 21.39 -6.92
N ASN A 241 4.36 21.78 -7.62
CA ASN A 241 5.02 23.06 -7.40
C ASN A 241 4.11 24.26 -7.71
N SER A 242 3.27 24.17 -8.72
CA SER A 242 2.32 25.24 -9.09
C SER A 242 1.29 25.52 -7.98
N TYR A 243 0.96 24.52 -7.16
CA TYR A 243 0.00 24.63 -6.07
C TYR A 243 0.62 24.86 -4.69
N LYS A 244 1.95 24.72 -4.54
CA LYS A 244 2.64 24.79 -3.25
C LYS A 244 2.32 26.07 -2.47
N GLY A 245 2.37 27.23 -3.10
CA GLY A 245 2.09 28.50 -2.45
C GLY A 245 0.68 28.64 -1.88
N ALA A 246 -0.29 27.99 -2.54
CA ALA A 246 -1.69 28.06 -2.12
C ALA A 246 -2.06 27.06 -1.01
N PHE A 247 -1.42 25.89 -0.98
CA PHE A 247 -1.82 24.79 -0.09
C PHE A 247 -0.88 24.52 1.07
N SER A 248 0.37 25.02 1.07
CA SER A 248 1.36 24.73 2.13
C SER A 248 0.87 25.11 3.54
N GLY A 249 0.11 26.20 3.67
CA GLY A 249 -0.44 26.64 4.96
C GLY A 249 -1.41 25.64 5.56
N ILE A 250 -2.39 25.14 4.77
CA ILE A 250 -3.36 24.15 5.27
C ILE A 250 -2.71 22.79 5.48
N ALA A 251 -1.81 22.37 4.60
CA ALA A 251 -1.06 21.13 4.75
C ALA A 251 -0.28 21.10 6.07
N SER A 252 0.34 22.23 6.45
CA SER A 252 1.01 22.39 7.73
C SER A 252 0.07 22.23 8.93
N GLN A 253 -1.12 22.85 8.88
CA GLN A 253 -2.10 22.74 9.93
C GLN A 253 -2.63 21.31 10.06
N MET A 254 -2.95 20.65 8.95
CA MET A 254 -3.42 19.26 8.93
C MET A 254 -2.36 18.28 9.45
N SER A 255 -1.10 18.46 9.08
CA SER A 255 0.02 17.65 9.61
C SER A 255 0.19 17.81 11.12
N THR A 256 -0.04 19.02 11.65
CA THR A 256 0.00 19.28 13.09
C THR A 256 -1.16 18.59 13.82
N LEU A 257 -2.37 18.63 13.26
CA LEU A 257 -3.54 17.96 13.83
C LEU A 257 -3.39 16.43 13.84
N ARG A 258 -2.89 15.83 12.75
CA ARG A 258 -2.61 14.40 12.70
C ARG A 258 -1.61 13.96 13.78
N ARG A 259 -0.52 14.69 13.96
CA ARG A 259 0.48 14.40 15.03
C ARG A 259 -0.11 14.47 16.45
N LYS A 260 -1.09 15.36 16.68
CA LYS A 260 -1.77 15.45 17.99
C LYS A 260 -2.75 14.31 18.22
N ALA A 261 -3.37 13.78 17.17
CA ALA A 261 -4.32 12.68 17.26
C ALA A 261 -3.64 11.30 17.42
N GLN A 262 -2.32 11.20 17.15
CA GLN A 262 -1.53 9.97 17.27
C GLN A 262 -0.80 9.84 18.63
N LYS A 263 -0.88 10.88 19.49
CA LYS A 263 -0.41 10.90 20.87
C LYS A 263 -1.52 10.56 21.85
#